data_d9b3c5f2cfb70a36354550f5e47e6709
#
_entry.id   d9b3c5f2cfb70a36354550f5e47e6709
#
_cell.length_a   1.000
_cell.length_b   1.000
_cell.length_c   1.000
_cell.angle_alpha   90.00
_cell.angle_beta   90.00
_cell.angle_gamma   90.00
#
_symmetry.space_group_name_H-M   'P 1'
#
loop_
_entity.id
_entity.type
_entity.pdbx_description
1 polymer ?
#
loop_
_entity_poly.entity_id
_entity_poly.type
_entity_poly.pdbx_seq_one_letter_code
_entity_poly.pdbx_strand_id
1 'polypeptide(L)'
;GTFNMTGGSVSGNFTTDTAVTGYATKRGGGVYAADVFNMSGGTISGNKAAEYGGGEYVILSATCTITGGTISGNTSGNSKGGGVCAENKLSVSGTPCIAGNLGKDGAANNVYLGRREIIHVGGALESGAIIGVTTENPVIDGSYVRIADGTELAADTASYFASDAYPDCTKRMMGDSVIFSSGTLHEHAVCGRSDCTDAAHGNTAWIPLTSVDGKLLYGGAEATKNDDFYILNDGNYYLAADIELDGKLLSVGYVNLCLNGKQITTTNTSVSEVVKGFYDMTLCDCRGSGRIAAPGETVNGVSSSQSFTMYGGTITGGQYGAYIYDDHGAFRML
;
A
#
# COMPACT_ATOMS: atom_id res chain seq x y z
N GLY A 1 25.94 14.08 2.36
CA GLY A 1 25.85 15.50 2.78
C GLY A 1 24.41 15.97 2.89
N THR A 2 24.18 17.14 3.44
CA THR A 2 22.86 17.71 3.63
C THR A 2 22.63 18.90 2.70
N PHE A 3 21.51 18.91 1.98
CA PHE A 3 21.05 20.06 1.23
C PHE A 3 19.81 20.67 1.91
N ASN A 4 19.95 21.91 2.38
CA ASN A 4 18.86 22.66 2.99
C ASN A 4 18.42 23.77 2.04
N MET A 5 17.17 23.76 1.60
CA MET A 5 16.55 24.76 0.76
C MET A 5 15.53 25.56 1.57
N THR A 6 15.87 26.79 1.92
CA THR A 6 15.01 27.69 2.70
C THR A 6 14.40 28.81 1.83
N GLY A 7 14.81 28.90 0.58
CA GLY A 7 14.37 29.88 -0.41
C GLY A 7 15.09 29.69 -1.73
N GLY A 8 14.91 30.62 -2.66
CA GLY A 8 15.53 30.54 -4.00
C GLY A 8 14.77 29.60 -4.95
N SER A 9 15.40 29.27 -6.08
CA SER A 9 14.79 28.46 -7.14
C SER A 9 15.78 27.47 -7.75
N VAL A 10 15.30 26.24 -7.95
CA VAL A 10 15.94 25.20 -8.78
C VAL A 10 15.03 24.96 -9.96
N SER A 11 15.39 25.47 -11.15
CA SER A 11 14.45 25.46 -12.28
C SER A 11 15.10 25.22 -13.64
N GLY A 12 14.33 24.62 -14.56
CA GLY A 12 14.72 24.43 -15.96
C GLY A 12 15.84 23.40 -16.16
N ASN A 13 16.17 22.59 -15.16
CA ASN A 13 17.19 21.57 -15.26
C ASN A 13 16.61 20.29 -15.89
N PHE A 14 17.49 19.50 -16.51
CA PHE A 14 17.05 18.24 -17.10
C PHE A 14 18.13 17.16 -17.02
N THR A 15 17.68 15.93 -16.88
CA THR A 15 18.52 14.75 -17.08
C THR A 15 18.24 14.13 -18.44
N THR A 16 19.26 13.50 -19.04
CA THR A 16 19.16 12.91 -20.38
C THR A 16 19.25 11.40 -20.34
N ASP A 17 18.73 10.77 -21.40
CA ASP A 17 18.78 9.31 -21.58
C ASP A 17 20.13 8.83 -22.17
N THR A 18 21.02 9.78 -22.52
CA THR A 18 22.35 9.45 -23.04
C THR A 18 23.23 8.87 -21.94
N ALA A 19 23.69 7.65 -22.19
CA ALA A 19 24.49 6.87 -21.27
C ALA A 19 25.83 7.55 -20.93
N VAL A 20 25.81 8.35 -19.86
CA VAL A 20 27.00 8.53 -19.03
C VAL A 20 26.87 7.48 -17.92
N THR A 21 27.89 6.66 -17.76
CA THR A 21 27.90 5.52 -16.85
C THR A 21 27.52 5.92 -15.42
N GLY A 22 26.30 5.54 -14.97
CA GLY A 22 25.84 5.73 -13.59
C GLY A 22 24.32 5.94 -13.50
N TYR A 23 23.70 5.38 -12.49
CA TYR A 23 22.27 5.45 -12.19
C TYR A 23 21.74 6.88 -11.93
N ALA A 24 22.61 7.82 -11.59
CA ALA A 24 22.25 9.18 -11.23
C ALA A 24 21.84 10.07 -12.43
N THR A 25 22.16 9.68 -13.66
CA THR A 25 22.00 10.56 -14.83
C THR A 25 20.59 10.69 -15.37
N LYS A 26 19.66 9.85 -14.93
CA LYS A 26 18.28 9.79 -15.45
C LYS A 26 17.21 10.24 -14.47
N ARG A 27 17.58 10.45 -13.21
CA ARG A 27 16.69 10.73 -12.09
C ARG A 27 17.01 12.07 -11.45
N GLY A 28 16.00 12.70 -10.80
CA GLY A 28 16.17 13.98 -10.13
C GLY A 28 16.47 15.12 -11.10
N GLY A 29 15.48 15.53 -11.90
CA GLY A 29 15.68 16.59 -12.88
C GLY A 29 16.15 17.90 -12.24
N GLY A 30 15.56 18.30 -11.14
CA GLY A 30 15.97 19.43 -10.32
C GLY A 30 16.95 19.05 -9.22
N VAL A 31 16.58 18.09 -8.38
CA VAL A 31 17.36 17.63 -7.22
C VAL A 31 17.49 16.11 -7.24
N TYR A 32 18.70 15.63 -7.02
CA TYR A 32 19.01 14.24 -6.75
C TYR A 32 19.54 14.14 -5.33
N ALA A 33 18.74 13.60 -4.42
CA ALA A 33 19.10 13.46 -3.01
C ALA A 33 19.71 12.07 -2.72
N ALA A 34 21.00 12.04 -2.43
CA ALA A 34 21.74 10.82 -2.07
C ALA A 34 21.97 10.69 -0.56
N ASP A 35 21.56 11.67 0.24
CA ASP A 35 21.70 11.69 1.69
C ASP A 35 20.51 12.46 2.30
N VAL A 36 20.66 13.68 2.78
CA VAL A 36 19.59 14.45 3.42
C VAL A 36 19.17 15.64 2.55
N PHE A 37 17.87 15.72 2.25
CA PHE A 37 17.27 16.90 1.65
C PHE A 37 16.18 17.47 2.55
N ASN A 38 16.29 18.76 2.86
CA ASN A 38 15.30 19.50 3.63
C ASN A 38 14.84 20.73 2.86
N MET A 39 13.54 20.88 2.66
CA MET A 39 12.94 22.04 2.02
C MET A 39 11.95 22.72 2.97
N SER A 40 12.23 23.95 3.37
CA SER A 40 11.33 24.76 4.17
C SER A 40 10.82 26.00 3.42
N GLY A 41 11.29 26.22 2.20
CA GLY A 41 10.86 27.32 1.33
C GLY A 41 11.55 27.26 -0.03
N GLY A 42 11.21 28.21 -0.90
CA GLY A 42 11.75 28.26 -2.25
C GLY A 42 10.90 27.49 -3.27
N THR A 43 11.43 27.31 -4.47
CA THR A 43 10.70 26.71 -5.61
C THR A 43 11.57 25.74 -6.40
N ILE A 44 11.03 24.55 -6.65
CA ILE A 44 11.61 23.56 -7.58
C ILE A 44 10.63 23.42 -8.74
N SER A 45 10.97 23.95 -9.92
CA SER A 45 9.98 24.04 -11.01
C SER A 45 10.54 23.90 -12.41
N GLY A 46 9.70 23.37 -13.33
CA GLY A 46 10.07 23.27 -14.73
C GLY A 46 11.25 22.33 -15.01
N ASN A 47 11.60 21.45 -14.07
CA ASN A 47 12.67 20.50 -14.24
C ASN A 47 12.15 19.20 -14.88
N LYS A 48 13.04 18.47 -15.54
CA LYS A 48 12.68 17.26 -16.26
C LYS A 48 13.65 16.12 -15.98
N ALA A 49 13.15 15.00 -15.48
CA ALA A 49 13.91 13.76 -15.39
C ALA A 49 13.61 12.84 -16.58
N ALA A 50 14.63 12.17 -17.12
CA ALA A 50 14.44 11.15 -18.15
C ALA A 50 13.67 9.93 -17.61
N GLU A 51 13.81 9.63 -16.31
CA GLU A 51 13.10 8.52 -15.64
C GLU A 51 12.22 9.01 -14.50
N TYR A 52 12.76 9.23 -13.29
CA TYR A 52 12.03 9.42 -12.04
C TYR A 52 12.38 10.77 -11.40
N GLY A 53 11.41 11.34 -10.65
CA GLY A 53 11.62 12.53 -9.86
C GLY A 53 11.95 13.75 -10.73
N GLY A 54 10.97 14.26 -11.49
CA GLY A 54 11.20 15.44 -12.35
C GLY A 54 11.69 16.64 -11.57
N GLY A 55 11.06 16.94 -10.44
CA GLY A 55 11.53 17.92 -9.47
C GLY A 55 12.62 17.36 -8.57
N GLU A 56 12.32 16.27 -7.88
CA GLU A 56 13.17 15.67 -6.88
C GLU A 56 13.13 14.13 -6.93
N TYR A 57 14.30 13.52 -6.80
CA TYR A 57 14.46 12.09 -6.61
C TYR A 57 15.28 11.81 -5.36
N VAL A 58 14.76 10.96 -4.48
CA VAL A 58 15.36 10.57 -3.20
C VAL A 58 15.67 9.08 -3.22
N ILE A 59 16.95 8.71 -3.11
CA ILE A 59 17.34 7.29 -3.10
C ILE A 59 16.95 6.59 -1.79
N LEU A 60 16.94 5.26 -1.81
CA LEU A 60 16.53 4.42 -0.67
C LEU A 60 17.28 4.71 0.65
N SER A 61 18.54 5.11 0.60
CA SER A 61 19.34 5.43 1.79
C SER A 61 19.23 6.88 2.26
N ALA A 62 18.54 7.74 1.50
CA ALA A 62 18.41 9.16 1.78
C ALA A 62 17.10 9.47 2.52
N THR A 63 17.03 10.66 3.11
CA THR A 63 15.82 11.19 3.74
C THR A 63 15.41 12.50 3.09
N CYS A 64 14.09 12.70 2.97
CA CYS A 64 13.51 13.94 2.46
C CYS A 64 12.51 14.50 3.46
N THR A 65 12.65 15.79 3.80
CA THR A 65 11.71 16.50 4.65
C THR A 65 11.28 17.79 3.95
N ILE A 66 9.97 17.95 3.74
CA ILE A 66 9.40 19.14 3.11
C ILE A 66 8.40 19.80 4.08
N THR A 67 8.76 20.95 4.60
CA THR A 67 7.93 21.71 5.55
C THR A 67 7.32 22.96 4.94
N GLY A 68 7.69 23.29 3.72
CA GLY A 68 7.19 24.44 2.98
C GLY A 68 7.83 24.54 1.61
N GLY A 69 7.49 25.58 0.87
CA GLY A 69 7.97 25.80 -0.52
C GLY A 69 7.07 25.15 -1.56
N THR A 70 7.45 25.28 -2.82
CA THR A 70 6.64 24.84 -3.98
C THR A 70 7.43 23.93 -4.91
N ILE A 71 6.87 22.78 -5.23
CA ILE A 71 7.37 21.84 -6.25
C ILE A 71 6.31 21.71 -7.33
N SER A 72 6.53 22.34 -8.52
CA SER A 72 5.49 22.44 -9.54
C SER A 72 6.04 22.49 -10.95
N GLY A 73 5.23 22.09 -11.96
CA GLY A 73 5.61 22.16 -13.37
C GLY A 73 6.79 21.25 -13.76
N ASN A 74 7.16 20.29 -12.91
CA ASN A 74 8.22 19.33 -13.20
C ASN A 74 7.65 18.11 -13.94
N THR A 75 8.50 17.36 -14.65
CA THR A 75 8.07 16.22 -15.46
C THR A 75 8.98 15.01 -15.31
N SER A 76 8.42 13.83 -15.17
CA SER A 76 9.15 12.55 -15.19
C SER A 76 8.86 11.72 -16.44
N GLY A 77 9.91 11.11 -17.02
CA GLY A 77 9.81 10.34 -18.26
C GLY A 77 9.14 8.96 -18.09
N ASN A 78 9.06 8.43 -16.87
CA ASN A 78 8.43 7.16 -16.56
C ASN A 78 7.15 7.29 -15.69
N SER A 79 6.58 8.50 -15.58
CA SER A 79 5.41 8.78 -14.77
C SER A 79 5.55 8.31 -13.30
N LYS A 80 6.77 8.43 -12.76
CA LYS A 80 7.07 8.18 -11.34
C LYS A 80 7.64 9.45 -10.70
N GLY A 81 6.74 10.22 -10.06
CA GLY A 81 7.05 11.48 -9.42
C GLY A 81 7.49 12.57 -10.41
N GLY A 82 6.55 13.14 -11.15
CA GLY A 82 6.84 14.37 -11.89
C GLY A 82 7.34 15.45 -10.95
N GLY A 83 6.76 15.55 -9.75
CA GLY A 83 7.24 16.36 -8.65
C GLY A 83 8.33 15.65 -7.84
N VAL A 84 7.93 14.65 -7.05
CA VAL A 84 8.79 13.93 -6.10
C VAL A 84 8.66 12.42 -6.31
N CYS A 85 9.78 11.73 -6.40
CA CYS A 85 9.87 10.28 -6.29
C CYS A 85 10.83 9.94 -5.16
N ALA A 86 10.33 9.41 -4.06
CA ALA A 86 11.12 9.01 -2.92
C ALA A 86 11.10 7.48 -2.77
N GLU A 87 12.25 6.82 -2.92
CA GLU A 87 12.41 5.37 -2.67
C GLU A 87 12.55 5.07 -1.15
N ASN A 88 12.50 6.09 -0.32
CA ASN A 88 12.52 6.01 1.13
C ASN A 88 11.51 7.00 1.71
N LYS A 89 11.57 7.21 3.02
CA LYS A 89 10.65 8.04 3.77
C LYS A 89 10.66 9.50 3.29
N LEU A 90 9.52 9.94 2.75
CA LEU A 90 9.20 11.35 2.57
C LEU A 90 8.44 11.84 3.81
N SER A 91 8.96 12.86 4.48
CA SER A 91 8.30 13.50 5.62
C SER A 91 7.78 14.88 5.24
N VAL A 92 6.56 15.20 5.65
CA VAL A 92 5.91 16.49 5.38
C VAL A 92 5.33 17.12 6.65
N SER A 93 5.34 18.46 6.72
CA SER A 93 4.63 19.25 7.73
C SER A 93 4.49 20.71 7.26
N GLY A 94 3.81 21.57 8.00
CA GLY A 94 3.66 23.00 7.65
C GLY A 94 2.87 23.22 6.36
N THR A 95 3.45 23.95 5.39
CA THR A 95 2.77 24.41 4.18
C THR A 95 3.40 23.97 2.86
N PRO A 96 3.74 22.68 2.66
CA PRO A 96 4.29 22.22 1.39
C PRO A 96 3.24 22.33 0.26
N CYS A 97 3.66 22.83 -0.91
CA CYS A 97 2.85 22.83 -2.12
C CYS A 97 3.50 21.93 -3.19
N ILE A 98 3.00 20.71 -3.35
CA ILE A 98 3.49 19.74 -4.35
C ILE A 98 2.34 19.47 -5.31
N ALA A 99 2.23 20.27 -6.36
CA ALA A 99 1.09 20.21 -7.28
C ALA A 99 1.48 20.68 -8.68
N GLY A 100 0.70 20.29 -9.70
CA GLY A 100 0.90 20.70 -11.07
C GLY A 100 2.15 20.09 -11.74
N ASN A 101 2.64 18.96 -11.23
CA ASN A 101 3.71 18.18 -11.85
C ASN A 101 3.12 17.07 -12.73
N LEU A 102 3.86 16.65 -13.75
CA LEU A 102 3.35 15.81 -14.80
C LEU A 102 4.17 14.53 -15.00
N GLY A 103 3.51 13.48 -15.42
CA GLY A 103 4.11 12.26 -15.95
C GLY A 103 4.45 12.39 -17.43
N LYS A 104 4.96 11.31 -18.02
CA LYS A 104 5.36 11.22 -19.44
C LYS A 104 4.21 11.55 -20.41
N ASP A 105 3.00 11.16 -20.06
CA ASP A 105 1.77 11.31 -20.83
C ASP A 105 1.07 12.66 -20.61
N GLY A 106 1.65 13.53 -19.79
CA GLY A 106 1.07 14.81 -19.42
C GLY A 106 -0.02 14.73 -18.33
N ALA A 107 -0.28 13.54 -17.78
CA ALA A 107 -1.17 13.40 -16.65
C ALA A 107 -0.52 13.92 -15.36
N ALA A 108 -1.34 14.34 -14.40
CA ALA A 108 -0.87 14.76 -13.09
C ALA A 108 -0.04 13.63 -12.44
N ASN A 109 1.12 13.99 -11.88
CA ASN A 109 2.04 13.05 -11.28
C ASN A 109 2.92 13.79 -10.26
N ASN A 110 2.37 14.07 -9.08
CA ASN A 110 3.03 14.92 -8.11
C ASN A 110 4.00 14.13 -7.21
N VAL A 111 3.52 13.55 -6.12
CA VAL A 111 4.31 12.61 -5.31
C VAL A 111 3.94 11.20 -5.75
N TYR A 112 4.91 10.42 -6.20
CA TYR A 112 4.68 9.02 -6.53
C TYR A 112 4.92 8.13 -5.32
N LEU A 113 3.95 7.27 -5.02
CA LEU A 113 4.02 6.25 -3.98
C LEU A 113 3.98 4.85 -4.62
N GLY A 114 5.05 4.10 -4.48
CA GLY A 114 5.09 2.67 -4.78
C GLY A 114 4.18 1.87 -3.84
N ARG A 115 4.05 0.57 -4.08
CA ARG A 115 3.07 -0.30 -3.40
C ARG A 115 3.13 -0.30 -1.87
N ARG A 116 4.29 0.00 -1.29
CA ARG A 116 4.53 -0.02 0.17
C ARG A 116 4.96 1.33 0.71
N GLU A 117 5.05 2.33 -0.15
CA GLU A 117 5.50 3.65 0.24
C GLU A 117 4.32 4.48 0.72
N ILE A 118 4.56 5.25 1.77
CA ILE A 118 3.62 6.21 2.34
C ILE A 118 4.35 7.49 2.75
N ILE A 119 3.64 8.60 2.75
CA ILE A 119 4.15 9.87 3.24
C ILE A 119 4.06 9.87 4.77
N HIS A 120 5.12 10.28 5.46
CA HIS A 120 5.06 10.50 6.88
C HIS A 120 4.71 11.96 7.19
N VAL A 121 3.61 12.18 7.90
CA VAL A 121 3.25 13.51 8.42
C VAL A 121 3.99 13.70 9.74
N GLY A 122 5.12 14.38 9.68
CA GLY A 122 6.05 14.57 10.81
C GLY A 122 5.69 15.75 11.73
N GLY A 123 4.61 16.45 11.45
CA GLY A 123 4.07 17.57 12.21
C GLY A 123 2.81 18.11 11.52
N ALA A 124 2.08 19.03 12.14
CA ALA A 124 0.84 19.56 11.60
C ALA A 124 1.02 20.08 10.16
N LEU A 125 0.08 19.75 9.29
CA LEU A 125 -0.11 20.42 8.00
C LEU A 125 -0.98 21.65 8.23
N GLU A 126 -0.66 22.75 7.57
CA GLU A 126 -1.27 24.05 7.80
C GLU A 126 -2.02 24.53 6.55
N SER A 127 -2.87 25.53 6.73
CA SER A 127 -3.62 26.16 5.63
C SER A 127 -2.67 26.63 4.52
N GLY A 128 -2.91 26.18 3.30
CA GLY A 128 -2.05 26.39 2.14
C GLY A 128 -1.23 25.17 1.72
N ALA A 129 -1.14 24.13 2.55
CA ALA A 129 -0.56 22.86 2.13
C ALA A 129 -1.42 22.19 1.05
N ILE A 130 -0.76 21.70 -0.01
CA ILE A 130 -1.40 20.92 -1.09
C ILE A 130 -0.41 19.85 -1.52
N ILE A 131 -0.80 18.59 -1.42
CA ILE A 131 0.06 17.46 -1.76
C ILE A 131 -0.71 16.54 -2.72
N GLY A 132 -0.39 16.63 -4.01
CA GLY A 132 -0.88 15.69 -5.01
C GLY A 132 -0.16 14.35 -4.89
N VAL A 133 -0.89 13.25 -5.00
CA VAL A 133 -0.35 11.90 -4.82
C VAL A 133 -0.79 10.99 -5.95
N THR A 134 0.18 10.36 -6.58
CA THR A 134 0.00 9.26 -7.53
C THR A 134 0.36 7.96 -6.82
N THR A 135 -0.57 7.02 -6.74
CA THR A 135 -0.35 5.72 -6.11
C THR A 135 -0.14 4.63 -7.17
N GLU A 136 0.80 3.71 -6.95
CA GLU A 136 0.96 2.53 -7.79
C GLU A 136 -0.23 1.57 -7.64
N ASN A 137 -0.77 1.45 -6.42
CA ASN A 137 -1.99 0.70 -6.19
C ASN A 137 -3.20 1.53 -6.65
N PRO A 138 -4.12 0.93 -7.43
CA PRO A 138 -5.32 1.63 -7.85
C PRO A 138 -6.31 1.83 -6.69
N VAL A 139 -7.06 2.94 -6.72
CA VAL A 139 -8.21 3.14 -5.83
C VAL A 139 -9.44 2.60 -6.54
N ILE A 140 -9.85 1.38 -6.21
CA ILE A 140 -11.00 0.72 -6.81
C ILE A 140 -12.20 0.70 -5.85
N ASP A 141 -13.40 0.44 -6.39
CA ASP A 141 -14.62 0.37 -5.62
C ASP A 141 -14.53 -0.65 -4.47
N GLY A 142 -14.98 -0.26 -3.29
CA GLY A 142 -14.89 -1.07 -2.07
C GLY A 142 -13.49 -1.22 -1.48
N SER A 143 -12.49 -0.46 -1.98
CA SER A 143 -11.11 -0.52 -1.49
C SER A 143 -10.58 0.82 -1.00
N TYR A 144 -9.41 0.75 -0.36
CA TYR A 144 -8.66 1.92 0.04
C TYR A 144 -7.16 1.74 -0.21
N VAL A 145 -6.46 2.85 -0.35
CA VAL A 145 -5.00 2.93 -0.40
C VAL A 145 -4.53 3.86 0.71
N ARG A 146 -3.65 3.38 1.59
CA ARG A 146 -2.95 4.24 2.55
C ARG A 146 -1.95 5.11 1.81
N ILE A 147 -1.99 6.40 2.06
CA ILE A 147 -1.10 7.37 1.40
C ILE A 147 -0.21 8.12 2.38
N ALA A 148 -0.64 8.23 3.65
CA ALA A 148 0.17 8.86 4.68
C ALA A 148 -0.08 8.26 6.05
N ASP A 149 0.91 8.40 6.94
CA ASP A 149 0.81 8.12 8.38
C ASP A 149 1.36 9.29 9.21
N GLY A 150 1.17 9.20 10.52
CA GLY A 150 1.74 10.16 11.48
C GLY A 150 1.23 9.88 12.89
N THR A 151 1.93 10.41 13.89
CA THR A 151 1.57 10.20 15.31
C THR A 151 0.56 11.20 15.87
N GLU A 152 0.43 12.36 15.23
CA GLU A 152 -0.42 13.46 15.68
C GLU A 152 -1.21 14.05 14.51
N LEU A 153 -1.96 13.17 13.79
CA LEU A 153 -2.76 13.63 12.67
C LEU A 153 -4.02 14.35 13.15
N ALA A 154 -4.21 15.58 12.68
CA ALA A 154 -5.45 16.33 12.89
C ALA A 154 -6.58 15.73 12.04
N ALA A 155 -7.83 15.96 12.47
CA ALA A 155 -9.00 15.40 11.78
C ALA A 155 -9.14 15.89 10.32
N ASP A 156 -8.59 17.05 10.00
CA ASP A 156 -8.59 17.67 8.68
C ASP A 156 -7.37 17.32 7.83
N THR A 157 -6.39 16.58 8.36
CA THR A 157 -5.13 16.26 7.67
C THR A 157 -5.37 15.65 6.28
N ALA A 158 -6.41 14.82 6.11
CA ALA A 158 -6.74 14.23 4.82
C ALA A 158 -7.12 15.27 3.75
N SER A 159 -7.57 16.47 4.14
CA SER A 159 -7.97 17.52 3.21
C SER A 159 -6.80 18.14 2.43
N TYR A 160 -5.58 18.04 2.94
CA TYR A 160 -4.36 18.55 2.30
C TYR A 160 -3.83 17.66 1.18
N PHE A 161 -4.37 16.45 1.05
CA PHE A 161 -3.97 15.50 0.02
C PHE A 161 -4.97 15.48 -1.15
N ALA A 162 -4.47 15.25 -2.35
CA ALA A 162 -5.27 15.07 -3.55
C ALA A 162 -4.76 13.87 -4.35
N SER A 163 -5.67 13.05 -4.85
CA SER A 163 -5.29 11.97 -5.77
C SER A 163 -5.10 12.52 -7.17
N ASP A 164 -3.96 12.23 -7.80
CA ASP A 164 -3.67 12.62 -9.17
C ASP A 164 -4.48 11.81 -10.18
N ALA A 165 -4.68 10.52 -9.92
CA ALA A 165 -5.34 9.58 -10.84
C ALA A 165 -6.84 9.41 -10.56
N TYR A 166 -7.29 9.67 -9.32
CA TYR A 166 -8.66 9.42 -8.88
C TYR A 166 -9.23 10.66 -8.18
N PRO A 167 -9.52 11.75 -8.91
CA PRO A 167 -9.92 13.03 -8.32
C PRO A 167 -11.21 12.95 -7.49
N ASP A 168 -12.09 12.02 -7.82
CA ASP A 168 -13.38 11.81 -7.15
C ASP A 168 -13.30 10.82 -5.97
N CYS A 169 -12.11 10.31 -5.63
CA CYS A 169 -11.96 9.41 -4.49
C CYS A 169 -12.24 10.13 -3.17
N THR A 170 -12.76 9.39 -2.20
CA THR A 170 -12.93 9.89 -0.85
C THR A 170 -11.58 9.93 -0.14
N LYS A 171 -11.26 11.07 0.45
CA LYS A 171 -10.09 11.30 1.29
C LYS A 171 -10.54 11.34 2.74
N ARG A 172 -9.99 10.49 3.58
CA ARG A 172 -10.38 10.46 5.00
C ARG A 172 -9.28 9.95 5.90
N MET A 173 -9.44 10.25 7.17
CA MET A 173 -8.66 9.65 8.24
C MET A 173 -9.15 8.22 8.51
N MET A 174 -8.22 7.30 8.73
CA MET A 174 -8.48 5.95 9.21
C MET A 174 -7.41 5.58 10.25
N GLY A 175 -7.77 5.67 11.53
CA GLY A 175 -6.80 5.55 12.62
C GLY A 175 -5.70 6.60 12.51
N ASP A 176 -4.46 6.16 12.50
CA ASP A 176 -3.23 6.95 12.35
C ASP A 176 -2.82 7.20 10.88
N SER A 177 -3.75 7.06 9.95
CA SER A 177 -3.44 7.08 8.52
C SER A 177 -4.40 7.96 7.74
N VAL A 178 -3.91 8.54 6.66
CA VAL A 178 -4.72 9.13 5.58
C VAL A 178 -4.89 8.09 4.49
N ILE A 179 -6.13 7.91 4.03
CA ILE A 179 -6.46 6.98 2.94
C ILE A 179 -7.17 7.69 1.79
N PHE A 180 -6.97 7.15 0.59
CA PHE A 180 -7.85 7.33 -0.56
C PHE A 180 -8.74 6.10 -0.67
N SER A 181 -10.05 6.29 -0.84
CA SER A 181 -11.00 5.19 -0.96
C SER A 181 -12.07 5.47 -2.01
N SER A 182 -12.70 4.42 -2.54
CA SER A 182 -13.82 4.51 -3.46
C SER A 182 -14.94 3.56 -3.02
N GLY A 183 -16.17 3.96 -3.22
CA GLY A 183 -17.36 3.17 -2.86
C GLY A 183 -17.53 2.92 -1.37
N THR A 184 -18.33 1.92 -1.05
CA THR A 184 -18.58 1.50 0.33
C THR A 184 -17.52 0.50 0.77
N LEU A 185 -16.74 0.86 1.79
CA LEU A 185 -15.74 -0.04 2.34
C LEU A 185 -16.39 -1.19 3.12
N HIS A 186 -15.77 -2.35 3.06
CA HIS A 186 -16.08 -3.48 3.93
C HIS A 186 -15.41 -3.24 5.28
N GLU A 187 -16.21 -2.91 6.29
CA GLU A 187 -15.72 -2.50 7.61
C GLU A 187 -16.37 -3.34 8.72
N HIS A 188 -15.55 -3.96 9.55
CA HIS A 188 -15.96 -4.63 10.78
C HIS A 188 -14.73 -4.93 11.65
N ALA A 189 -14.96 -5.35 12.89
CA ALA A 189 -13.91 -5.82 13.80
C ALA A 189 -13.19 -7.07 13.24
N VAL A 190 -11.94 -7.29 13.63
CA VAL A 190 -11.15 -8.44 13.15
C VAL A 190 -11.78 -9.80 13.48
N CYS A 191 -12.69 -9.87 14.47
CA CYS A 191 -13.50 -11.06 14.78
C CYS A 191 -14.68 -11.29 13.81
N GLY A 192 -14.88 -10.46 12.79
CA GLY A 192 -15.98 -10.57 11.83
C GLY A 192 -17.31 -9.96 12.27
N ARG A 193 -17.41 -9.41 13.49
CA ARG A 193 -18.62 -8.81 14.03
C ARG A 193 -18.66 -7.31 13.83
N SER A 194 -19.76 -6.80 13.31
CA SER A 194 -19.99 -5.35 13.15
C SER A 194 -20.34 -4.65 14.47
N ASP A 195 -20.83 -5.40 15.45
CA ASP A 195 -21.26 -4.93 16.78
C ASP A 195 -20.23 -5.25 17.88
N CYS A 196 -19.00 -5.60 17.52
CA CYS A 196 -17.96 -5.93 18.47
C CYS A 196 -17.55 -4.72 19.30
N THR A 197 -17.59 -4.85 20.61
CA THR A 197 -17.18 -3.80 21.57
C THR A 197 -15.80 -4.07 22.19
N ASP A 198 -15.15 -5.17 21.81
CA ASP A 198 -13.80 -5.48 22.29
C ASP A 198 -12.79 -4.55 21.59
N ALA A 199 -12.17 -3.69 22.38
CA ALA A 199 -11.17 -2.73 21.88
C ALA A 199 -9.95 -3.41 21.23
N ALA A 200 -9.63 -4.65 21.65
CA ALA A 200 -8.55 -5.42 21.06
C ALA A 200 -8.84 -5.87 19.62
N HIS A 201 -10.12 -5.95 19.26
CA HIS A 201 -10.52 -6.34 17.90
C HIS A 201 -10.58 -5.18 16.90
N GLY A 202 -10.72 -3.95 17.34
CA GLY A 202 -10.77 -2.74 16.50
C GLY A 202 -11.71 -2.82 15.30
N ASN A 203 -12.44 -1.78 14.99
CA ASN A 203 -13.15 -1.72 13.71
C ASN A 203 -12.16 -1.26 12.64
N THR A 204 -12.06 -1.99 11.54
CA THR A 204 -11.11 -1.69 10.46
C THR A 204 -11.75 -1.87 9.09
N ALA A 205 -11.21 -1.18 8.10
CA ALA A 205 -11.55 -1.41 6.70
C ALA A 205 -10.71 -2.57 6.14
N TRP A 206 -11.29 -3.32 5.23
CA TRP A 206 -10.72 -4.52 4.64
C TRP A 206 -10.48 -4.33 3.15
N ILE A 207 -9.39 -4.86 2.64
CA ILE A 207 -9.01 -4.78 1.23
C ILE A 207 -9.63 -5.97 0.49
N PRO A 208 -10.34 -5.75 -0.64
CA PRO A 208 -10.95 -6.84 -1.40
C PRO A 208 -9.92 -7.74 -2.05
N LEU A 209 -10.11 -9.05 -1.89
CA LEU A 209 -9.47 -10.09 -2.67
C LEU A 209 -10.44 -10.58 -3.74
N THR A 210 -9.96 -10.63 -4.98
CA THR A 210 -10.68 -11.18 -6.13
C THR A 210 -9.75 -12.04 -6.97
N SER A 211 -10.32 -12.87 -7.84
CA SER A 211 -9.56 -13.59 -8.86
C SER A 211 -10.12 -13.22 -10.23
N VAL A 212 -9.25 -12.83 -11.15
CA VAL A 212 -9.61 -12.49 -12.53
C VAL A 212 -8.59 -13.18 -13.46
N ASP A 213 -9.06 -13.97 -14.40
CA ASP A 213 -8.23 -14.70 -15.37
C ASP A 213 -7.12 -15.52 -14.68
N GLY A 214 -7.43 -16.18 -13.57
CA GLY A 214 -6.47 -16.98 -12.79
C GLY A 214 -5.46 -16.18 -11.98
N LYS A 215 -5.61 -14.86 -11.89
CA LYS A 215 -4.74 -13.97 -11.12
C LYS A 215 -5.43 -13.52 -9.84
N LEU A 216 -4.74 -13.65 -8.72
CA LEU A 216 -5.21 -13.07 -7.46
C LEU A 216 -4.94 -11.57 -7.45
N LEU A 217 -5.97 -10.81 -7.14
CA LEU A 217 -5.90 -9.35 -7.00
C LEU A 217 -6.25 -8.96 -5.57
N TYR A 218 -5.52 -7.99 -5.00
CA TYR A 218 -5.90 -7.32 -3.76
C TYR A 218 -5.96 -5.81 -3.98
N GLY A 219 -7.09 -5.19 -3.62
CA GLY A 219 -7.33 -3.78 -3.90
C GLY A 219 -7.17 -3.44 -5.41
N GLY A 220 -7.46 -4.40 -6.32
CA GLY A 220 -7.30 -4.24 -7.76
C GLY A 220 -5.88 -4.40 -8.31
N ALA A 221 -4.87 -4.50 -7.45
CA ALA A 221 -3.50 -4.77 -7.85
C ALA A 221 -3.24 -6.29 -7.89
N GLU A 222 -2.48 -6.76 -8.89
CA GLU A 222 -2.08 -8.18 -8.97
C GLU A 222 -1.17 -8.53 -7.78
N ALA A 223 -1.50 -9.62 -7.07
CA ALA A 223 -0.66 -10.15 -6.01
C ALA A 223 0.66 -10.65 -6.60
N THR A 224 1.75 -10.46 -5.88
CA THR A 224 3.03 -11.05 -6.26
C THR A 224 2.87 -12.57 -6.26
N LYS A 225 3.30 -13.21 -7.35
CA LYS A 225 3.26 -14.67 -7.52
C LYS A 225 4.64 -15.17 -7.87
N ASN A 226 5.03 -16.28 -7.30
CA ASN A 226 6.09 -17.14 -7.81
C ASN A 226 5.47 -18.43 -8.39
N ASP A 227 6.29 -19.42 -8.74
CA ASP A 227 5.85 -20.64 -9.39
C ASP A 227 4.85 -21.45 -8.54
N ASP A 228 4.89 -21.30 -7.20
CA ASP A 228 4.12 -22.15 -6.30
C ASP A 228 3.02 -21.40 -5.52
N PHE A 229 3.11 -20.07 -5.33
CA PHE A 229 2.19 -19.36 -4.44
C PHE A 229 2.04 -17.87 -4.73
N TYR A 230 0.91 -17.32 -4.28
CA TYR A 230 0.66 -15.88 -4.20
C TYR A 230 1.11 -15.33 -2.87
N ILE A 231 1.63 -14.11 -2.87
CA ILE A 231 2.12 -13.41 -1.67
C ILE A 231 1.16 -12.27 -1.35
N LEU A 232 0.56 -12.30 -0.16
CA LEU A 232 -0.10 -11.15 0.44
C LEU A 232 0.85 -10.46 1.40
N ASN A 233 0.82 -9.15 1.40
CA ASN A 233 1.50 -8.33 2.40
C ASN A 233 0.69 -8.31 3.71
N ASP A 234 1.28 -7.70 4.76
CA ASP A 234 0.55 -7.43 6.00
C ASP A 234 -0.71 -6.63 5.71
N GLY A 235 -1.81 -6.99 6.35
CA GLY A 235 -3.06 -6.26 6.16
C GLY A 235 -4.32 -7.04 6.49
N ASN A 236 -5.44 -6.34 6.30
CA ASN A 236 -6.78 -6.87 6.49
C ASN A 236 -7.42 -7.08 5.12
N TYR A 237 -7.78 -8.32 4.80
CA TYR A 237 -8.32 -8.69 3.50
C TYR A 237 -9.67 -9.38 3.65
N TYR A 238 -10.59 -9.14 2.71
CA TYR A 238 -11.84 -9.89 2.63
C TYR A 238 -12.06 -10.46 1.25
N LEU A 239 -12.75 -11.58 1.17
CA LEU A 239 -13.14 -12.17 -0.11
C LEU A 239 -14.30 -11.39 -0.70
N ALA A 240 -14.07 -10.68 -1.80
CA ALA A 240 -15.13 -10.03 -2.56
C ALA A 240 -15.86 -11.01 -3.51
N ALA A 241 -15.21 -12.11 -3.86
CA ALA A 241 -15.74 -13.21 -4.66
C ALA A 241 -15.17 -14.55 -4.18
N ASP A 242 -15.70 -15.66 -4.67
CA ASP A 242 -15.05 -16.97 -4.54
C ASP A 242 -13.70 -16.94 -5.27
N ILE A 243 -12.68 -17.54 -4.66
CA ILE A 243 -11.32 -17.58 -5.20
C ILE A 243 -10.92 -19.03 -5.43
N GLU A 244 -10.55 -19.33 -6.66
CA GLU A 244 -9.85 -20.56 -7.04
C GLU A 244 -8.39 -20.22 -7.30
N LEU A 245 -7.48 -20.85 -6.57
CA LEU A 245 -6.05 -20.66 -6.69
C LEU A 245 -5.46 -21.75 -7.60
N ASP A 246 -4.54 -21.38 -8.47
CA ASP A 246 -3.70 -22.33 -9.21
C ASP A 246 -2.41 -22.70 -8.43
N GLY A 247 -2.27 -22.18 -7.21
CA GLY A 247 -1.20 -22.42 -6.26
C GLY A 247 -1.66 -22.14 -4.82
N LYS A 248 -0.72 -21.99 -3.91
CA LYS A 248 -0.97 -21.65 -2.51
C LYS A 248 -1.12 -20.16 -2.31
N LEU A 249 -2.03 -19.75 -1.41
CA LEU A 249 -2.02 -18.41 -0.88
C LEU A 249 -1.00 -18.34 0.26
N LEU A 250 0.01 -17.49 0.12
CA LEU A 250 1.02 -17.26 1.14
C LEU A 250 0.81 -15.90 1.78
N SER A 251 0.65 -15.85 3.09
CA SER A 251 0.72 -14.58 3.81
C SER A 251 2.15 -14.34 4.30
N VAL A 252 2.65 -13.13 4.09
CA VAL A 252 3.97 -12.71 4.56
C VAL A 252 3.75 -11.59 5.56
N GLY A 253 3.90 -11.86 6.85
CA GLY A 253 3.61 -10.92 7.91
C GLY A 253 2.29 -11.19 8.62
N TYR A 254 1.67 -10.14 9.15
CA TYR A 254 0.44 -10.23 9.93
C TYR A 254 -0.78 -10.04 9.02
N VAL A 255 -1.56 -11.12 8.81
CA VAL A 255 -2.74 -11.09 7.94
C VAL A 255 -4.00 -11.43 8.71
N ASN A 256 -5.00 -10.54 8.60
CA ASN A 256 -6.37 -10.83 8.96
C ASN A 256 -7.16 -11.11 7.68
N LEU A 257 -7.85 -12.24 7.60
CA LEU A 257 -8.61 -12.68 6.44
C LEU A 257 -10.08 -12.89 6.82
N CYS A 258 -10.98 -12.12 6.19
CA CYS A 258 -12.43 -12.32 6.29
C CYS A 258 -12.95 -13.08 5.07
N LEU A 259 -13.58 -14.21 5.31
CA LEU A 259 -14.16 -15.01 4.21
C LEU A 259 -15.42 -14.37 3.61
N ASN A 260 -16.12 -13.50 4.33
CA ASN A 260 -17.32 -12.78 3.83
C ASN A 260 -18.35 -13.70 3.16
N GLY A 261 -18.53 -14.90 3.69
CA GLY A 261 -19.43 -15.91 3.15
C GLY A 261 -18.95 -16.58 1.84
N LYS A 262 -17.72 -16.33 1.42
CA LYS A 262 -17.11 -16.83 0.18
C LYS A 262 -16.16 -17.98 0.46
N GLN A 263 -15.62 -18.57 -0.60
CA GLN A 263 -14.66 -19.66 -0.47
C GLN A 263 -13.30 -19.34 -1.11
N ILE A 264 -12.26 -19.94 -0.51
CA ILE A 264 -10.95 -20.13 -1.15
C ILE A 264 -10.76 -21.62 -1.39
N THR A 265 -10.39 -21.97 -2.59
CA THR A 265 -10.07 -23.36 -2.96
C THR A 265 -8.89 -23.38 -3.94
N THR A 266 -8.33 -24.56 -4.16
CA THR A 266 -7.39 -24.83 -5.24
C THR A 266 -7.76 -26.16 -5.88
N THR A 267 -7.54 -26.31 -7.15
CA THR A 267 -7.62 -27.61 -7.84
C THR A 267 -6.30 -28.37 -7.84
N ASN A 268 -5.22 -27.72 -7.43
CA ASN A 268 -3.89 -28.32 -7.39
C ASN A 268 -3.71 -29.22 -6.18
N THR A 269 -3.70 -30.53 -6.40
CA THR A 269 -3.49 -31.54 -5.35
C THR A 269 -2.01 -31.77 -5.01
N SER A 270 -1.09 -31.11 -5.70
CA SER A 270 0.36 -31.20 -5.44
C SER A 270 0.84 -30.17 -4.42
N VAL A 271 -0.01 -29.21 -4.02
CA VAL A 271 0.31 -28.26 -2.95
C VAL A 271 0.12 -28.89 -1.58
N SER A 272 0.86 -28.42 -0.58
CA SER A 272 0.74 -28.94 0.78
C SER A 272 -0.43 -28.32 1.56
N GLU A 273 -0.81 -27.08 1.23
CA GLU A 273 -1.93 -26.36 1.83
C GLU A 273 -2.60 -25.40 0.85
N VAL A 274 -3.84 -24.98 1.16
CA VAL A 274 -4.54 -23.91 0.42
C VAL A 274 -4.03 -22.55 0.87
N VAL A 275 -3.92 -22.33 2.19
CA VAL A 275 -3.44 -21.08 2.79
C VAL A 275 -2.26 -21.37 3.71
N LYS A 276 -1.19 -20.59 3.58
CA LYS A 276 0.00 -20.66 4.44
C LYS A 276 0.30 -19.33 5.11
N GLY A 277 0.30 -19.31 6.44
CA GLY A 277 0.77 -18.20 7.27
C GLY A 277 2.21 -18.41 7.75
N PHE A 278 3.08 -17.42 7.58
CA PHE A 278 4.42 -17.44 8.16
C PHE A 278 4.50 -16.74 9.50
N TYR A 279 3.50 -15.93 9.83
CA TYR A 279 3.39 -15.18 11.08
C TYR A 279 1.97 -15.33 11.63
N ASP A 280 1.57 -14.49 12.57
CA ASP A 280 0.23 -14.52 13.16
C ASP A 280 -0.83 -14.27 12.09
N MET A 281 -1.78 -15.19 12.00
CA MET A 281 -2.89 -15.12 11.07
C MET A 281 -4.22 -15.16 11.82
N THR A 282 -5.15 -14.31 11.42
CA THR A 282 -6.53 -14.33 11.89
C THR A 282 -7.48 -14.66 10.74
N LEU A 283 -8.42 -15.56 10.99
CA LEU A 283 -9.52 -15.89 10.09
C LEU A 283 -10.85 -15.52 10.73
N CYS A 284 -11.68 -14.80 10.01
CA CYS A 284 -13.07 -14.55 10.39
C CYS A 284 -14.02 -14.74 9.21
N ASP A 285 -15.31 -14.72 9.48
CA ASP A 285 -16.37 -14.78 8.47
C ASP A 285 -17.58 -13.99 8.92
N CYS A 286 -17.73 -12.77 8.42
CA CYS A 286 -18.82 -11.87 8.79
C CYS A 286 -20.20 -12.29 8.24
N ARG A 287 -20.26 -13.29 7.35
CA ARG A 287 -21.50 -13.83 6.75
C ARG A 287 -21.86 -15.24 7.22
N GLY A 288 -20.94 -15.95 7.87
CA GLY A 288 -21.16 -17.25 8.50
C GLY A 288 -21.20 -18.47 7.57
N SER A 289 -21.00 -18.30 6.24
CA SER A 289 -21.01 -19.40 5.26
C SER A 289 -19.69 -19.58 4.51
N GLY A 290 -18.67 -18.78 4.87
CA GLY A 290 -17.38 -18.79 4.23
C GLY A 290 -16.56 -20.03 4.55
N ARG A 291 -15.71 -20.45 3.62
CA ARG A 291 -14.87 -21.62 3.80
C ARG A 291 -13.54 -21.55 3.08
N ILE A 292 -12.57 -22.26 3.64
CA ILE A 292 -11.33 -22.67 2.98
C ILE A 292 -11.46 -24.15 2.70
N ALA A 293 -11.38 -24.57 1.45
CA ALA A 293 -11.59 -25.96 1.04
C ALA A 293 -10.37 -26.50 0.29
N ALA A 294 -9.71 -27.50 0.88
CA ALA A 294 -8.61 -28.21 0.29
C ALA A 294 -9.11 -29.41 -0.54
N PRO A 295 -8.54 -29.68 -1.72
CA PRO A 295 -8.87 -30.83 -2.52
C PRO A 295 -8.13 -32.08 -2.04
N GLY A 296 -8.74 -33.24 -2.23
CA GLY A 296 -8.11 -34.54 -2.01
C GLY A 296 -7.77 -34.85 -0.56
N GLU A 297 -6.94 -35.87 -0.33
CA GLU A 297 -6.63 -36.41 1.01
C GLU A 297 -5.30 -35.91 1.58
N THR A 298 -4.51 -35.19 0.81
CA THR A 298 -3.13 -34.80 1.17
C THR A 298 -2.90 -33.30 1.37
N VAL A 299 -3.87 -32.47 0.97
CA VAL A 299 -3.75 -31.02 1.05
C VAL A 299 -4.36 -30.48 2.34
N ASN A 300 -3.61 -29.70 3.12
CA ASN A 300 -4.14 -29.03 4.31
C ASN A 300 -5.03 -27.84 3.93
N GLY A 301 -6.00 -27.50 4.76
CA GLY A 301 -6.78 -26.28 4.59
C GLY A 301 -5.93 -25.04 4.87
N VAL A 302 -5.42 -24.92 6.10
CA VAL A 302 -4.55 -23.83 6.57
C VAL A 302 -3.33 -24.41 7.26
N SER A 303 -2.14 -23.88 6.94
CA SER A 303 -0.93 -24.15 7.72
C SER A 303 -0.35 -22.83 8.24
N SER A 304 0.13 -22.82 9.49
CA SER A 304 0.77 -21.63 10.08
C SER A 304 2.03 -22.02 10.85
N SER A 305 3.06 -21.15 10.77
CA SER A 305 4.29 -21.30 11.57
C SER A 305 4.17 -20.66 12.95
N GLN A 306 3.26 -19.71 13.13
CA GLN A 306 3.03 -19.03 14.41
C GLN A 306 1.57 -19.15 14.84
N SER A 307 1.01 -18.13 15.47
CA SER A 307 -0.36 -18.20 15.96
C SER A 307 -1.38 -18.13 14.85
N PHE A 308 -2.38 -18.99 14.90
CA PHE A 308 -3.56 -18.95 14.07
C PHE A 308 -4.81 -18.81 14.93
N THR A 309 -5.54 -17.71 14.77
CA THR A 309 -6.78 -17.45 15.48
C THR A 309 -7.96 -17.50 14.51
N MET A 310 -8.99 -18.26 14.86
CA MET A 310 -10.19 -18.41 14.04
C MET A 310 -11.42 -17.95 14.83
N TYR A 311 -12.08 -16.91 14.34
CA TYR A 311 -13.33 -16.37 14.88
C TYR A 311 -14.57 -16.84 14.12
N GLY A 312 -14.42 -17.40 12.93
CA GLY A 312 -15.54 -17.86 12.12
C GLY A 312 -15.10 -18.48 10.80
N GLY A 313 -16.07 -19.03 10.07
CA GLY A 313 -15.84 -19.75 8.83
C GLY A 313 -15.64 -21.25 9.03
N THR A 314 -15.42 -21.95 7.93
CA THR A 314 -15.18 -23.41 7.92
C THR A 314 -13.87 -23.70 7.17
N ILE A 315 -13.08 -24.59 7.72
CA ILE A 315 -11.87 -25.08 7.06
C ILE A 315 -12.05 -26.57 6.84
N THR A 316 -11.90 -27.00 5.60
CA THR A 316 -11.88 -28.42 5.23
C THR A 316 -10.54 -28.73 4.57
N GLY A 317 -9.87 -29.75 5.07
CA GLY A 317 -8.61 -30.24 4.54
C GLY A 317 -8.65 -31.75 4.39
N GLY A 318 -7.93 -32.30 3.43
CA GLY A 318 -7.82 -33.74 3.25
C GLY A 318 -6.99 -34.40 4.34
N GLN A 319 -5.88 -33.77 4.75
CA GLN A 319 -5.04 -34.27 5.82
C GLN A 319 -5.37 -33.58 7.15
N TYR A 320 -5.27 -32.23 7.18
CA TYR A 320 -5.61 -31.41 8.32
C TYR A 320 -6.45 -30.21 7.87
N GLY A 321 -7.49 -29.84 8.63
CA GLY A 321 -8.18 -28.57 8.47
C GLY A 321 -7.22 -27.41 8.76
N ALA A 322 -6.61 -27.44 9.96
CA ALA A 322 -5.57 -26.48 10.37
C ALA A 322 -4.34 -27.26 10.85
N TYR A 323 -3.14 -26.81 10.47
CA TYR A 323 -1.87 -27.41 10.85
C TYR A 323 -0.89 -26.32 11.31
N ILE A 324 -0.43 -26.42 12.56
CA ILE A 324 0.57 -25.52 13.14
C ILE A 324 1.87 -26.33 13.24
N TYR A 325 2.92 -25.87 12.57
CA TYR A 325 4.15 -26.63 12.40
C TYR A 325 5.37 -26.09 13.17
N ASP A 326 5.20 -25.01 13.95
CA ASP A 326 6.22 -24.48 14.84
C ASP A 326 5.87 -24.81 16.30
N ASP A 327 6.86 -25.22 17.10
CA ASP A 327 6.70 -25.60 18.51
C ASP A 327 6.22 -24.43 19.41
N HIS A 328 6.33 -23.19 18.92
CA HIS A 328 5.85 -21.98 19.59
C HIS A 328 4.51 -21.47 19.04
N GLY A 329 4.00 -22.08 18.00
CA GLY A 329 2.73 -21.72 17.39
C GLY A 329 1.52 -22.11 18.26
N ALA A 330 0.42 -21.37 18.13
CA ALA A 330 -0.82 -21.62 18.82
C ALA A 330 -2.02 -21.60 17.87
N PHE A 331 -2.93 -22.56 18.02
CA PHE A 331 -4.24 -22.51 17.37
C PHE A 331 -5.31 -22.14 18.39
N ARG A 332 -6.10 -21.13 18.08
CA ARG A 332 -7.23 -20.67 18.88
C ARG A 332 -8.50 -20.62 18.04
N MET A 333 -9.56 -21.21 18.55
CA MET A 333 -10.92 -21.10 17.99
C MET A 333 -11.79 -20.39 19.04
N LEU A 334 -12.40 -19.26 18.66
CA LEU A 334 -13.09 -18.34 19.56
C LEU A 334 -14.52 -18.06 19.11
#